data_7a37d1cc9215ca2b75258692ba7efc9b
#
_entry.id   7a37d1cc9215ca2b75258692ba7efc9b
#
_cell.length_a   1.000
_cell.length_b   1.000
_cell.length_c   1.000
_cell.angle_alpha   90.00
_cell.angle_beta   90.00
_cell.angle_gamma   90.00
#
_symmetry.space_group_name_H-M   'P 1'
#
loop_
_entity.id
_entity.type
_entity.pdbx_description
1 polymer ?
#
loop_
_entity_poly.entity_id
_entity_poly.type
_entity_poly.pdbx_seq_one_letter_code
_entity_poly.pdbx_strand_id
1 'polypeptide(L)'
;MELHVNNEQTGLGSWSYSWSSGAGRGSCSSLVADGIPTYEPDAKVDSLHARPRIYFLRDQRPRVQSFRAYSELDENGWTTGPAERIRARLSRVRQDGEVVAWKLRFRTEVVDERYFDLDVSFEKLDRRCGDNGEASYAFGLERE
;
A
#
# COMPACT_ATOMS: atom_id res chain seq x y z
N MET A 1 2.42 -6.23 -3.73
CA MET A 1 3.10 -5.05 -3.18
C MET A 1 4.24 -5.49 -2.29
N GLU A 2 5.33 -4.80 -2.30
CA GLU A 2 6.49 -5.11 -1.49
C GLU A 2 6.91 -3.89 -0.65
N LEU A 3 7.18 -4.13 0.62
CA LEU A 3 7.74 -3.16 1.53
C LEU A 3 9.25 -3.40 1.66
N HIS A 4 10.03 -2.38 1.41
CA HIS A 4 11.48 -2.41 1.55
C HIS A 4 11.92 -1.45 2.66
N VAL A 5 12.58 -2.00 3.67
CA VAL A 5 13.16 -1.24 4.78
C VAL A 5 14.61 -1.62 4.90
N ASN A 6 15.52 -0.66 4.75
CA ASN A 6 16.95 -0.92 4.64
C ASN A 6 17.24 -1.92 3.51
N ASN A 7 17.78 -3.09 3.83
CA ASN A 7 18.05 -4.15 2.86
C ASN A 7 17.06 -5.33 2.97
N GLU A 8 16.02 -5.19 3.79
CA GLU A 8 14.99 -6.21 3.96
C GLU A 8 13.78 -5.93 3.08
N GLN A 9 13.17 -6.99 2.59
CA GLN A 9 12.03 -6.97 1.71
C GLN A 9 10.93 -7.88 2.26
N THR A 10 9.73 -7.34 2.35
CA THR A 10 8.55 -8.05 2.84
C THR A 10 7.40 -7.89 1.86
N GLY A 11 6.77 -8.97 1.47
CA GLY A 11 5.54 -8.93 0.68
C GLY A 11 4.36 -8.44 1.52
N LEU A 12 3.57 -7.53 0.98
CA LEU A 12 2.36 -7.03 1.62
C LEU A 12 1.14 -7.41 0.79
N GLY A 13 0.21 -8.10 1.41
CA GLY A 13 -1.10 -8.39 0.83
C GLY A 13 -2.09 -7.27 1.11
N SER A 14 -3.02 -7.04 0.20
CA SER A 14 -4.15 -6.17 0.46
C SER A 14 -5.16 -6.89 1.36
N TRP A 15 -5.75 -6.16 2.31
CA TRP A 15 -6.84 -6.71 3.12
C TRP A 15 -8.21 -6.45 2.49
N SER A 16 -8.30 -5.49 1.59
CA SER A 16 -9.51 -5.21 0.80
C SER A 16 -9.11 -4.82 -0.61
N TYR A 17 -9.84 -5.31 -1.60
CA TYR A 17 -9.64 -4.89 -2.98
C TYR A 17 -10.94 -4.97 -3.79
N SER A 18 -11.00 -4.17 -4.85
CA SER A 18 -12.07 -4.17 -5.84
C SER A 18 -11.48 -3.97 -7.22
N TRP A 19 -11.73 -4.91 -8.13
CA TRP A 19 -11.25 -4.86 -9.51
C TRP A 19 -12.39 -5.03 -10.49
N SER A 20 -12.36 -4.25 -11.56
CA SER A 20 -13.26 -4.41 -12.69
C SER A 20 -12.45 -4.63 -13.97
N SER A 21 -12.85 -5.60 -14.76
CA SER A 21 -12.19 -5.91 -16.03
C SER A 21 -13.20 -6.25 -17.11
N GLY A 22 -12.84 -5.99 -18.38
CA GLY A 22 -13.62 -6.43 -19.51
C GLY A 22 -13.54 -7.94 -19.71
N ALA A 23 -14.67 -8.64 -19.69
CA ALA A 23 -14.77 -10.07 -19.89
C ALA A 23 -15.51 -10.38 -21.21
N GLY A 24 -14.92 -10.00 -22.35
CA GLY A 24 -15.50 -10.22 -23.66
C GLY A 24 -16.37 -9.04 -24.14
N ARG A 25 -17.12 -9.27 -25.24
CA ARG A 25 -17.90 -8.21 -25.91
C ARG A 25 -19.06 -7.74 -25.03
N GLY A 26 -18.95 -6.50 -24.52
CA GLY A 26 -20.03 -5.82 -23.82
C GLY A 26 -20.30 -6.28 -22.40
N SER A 27 -19.47 -7.15 -21.82
CA SER A 27 -19.61 -7.58 -20.44
C SER A 27 -18.41 -7.14 -19.59
N CYS A 28 -18.67 -6.81 -18.31
CA CYS A 28 -17.66 -6.48 -17.33
C CYS A 28 -17.73 -7.48 -16.18
N SER A 29 -16.58 -7.95 -15.73
CA SER A 29 -16.48 -8.73 -14.49
C SER A 29 -15.88 -7.89 -13.38
N SER A 30 -16.36 -8.07 -12.18
CA SER A 30 -15.81 -7.45 -10.98
C SER A 30 -15.40 -8.51 -9.99
N LEU A 31 -14.29 -8.24 -9.33
CA LEU A 31 -13.77 -9.06 -8.24
C LEU A 31 -13.62 -8.17 -7.01
N VAL A 32 -14.28 -8.55 -5.93
CA VAL A 32 -14.25 -7.82 -4.66
C VAL A 32 -13.88 -8.78 -3.55
N ALA A 33 -12.99 -8.38 -2.69
CA ALA A 33 -12.69 -9.10 -1.46
C ALA A 33 -12.49 -8.09 -0.33
N ASP A 34 -13.11 -8.39 0.81
CA ASP A 34 -12.95 -7.66 2.05
C ASP A 34 -12.39 -8.61 3.11
N GLY A 35 -11.39 -8.16 3.84
CA GLY A 35 -10.81 -8.87 4.95
C GLY A 35 -10.77 -8.00 6.20
N ILE A 36 -9.93 -8.39 7.13
CA ILE A 36 -9.65 -7.65 8.35
C ILE A 36 -8.22 -7.14 8.26
N PRO A 37 -7.96 -5.84 8.45
CA PRO A 37 -6.60 -5.32 8.45
C PRO A 37 -5.82 -5.87 9.65
N THR A 38 -4.56 -6.23 9.41
CA THR A 38 -3.64 -6.64 10.45
C THR A 38 -2.44 -5.72 10.44
N TYR A 39 -2.00 -5.33 11.63
CA TYR A 39 -0.90 -4.38 11.82
C TYR A 39 0.28 -5.01 12.54
N GLU A 40 0.45 -6.30 12.41
CA GLU A 40 1.64 -6.96 12.93
C GLU A 40 2.91 -6.35 12.31
N PRO A 41 4.02 -6.29 13.06
CA PRO A 41 5.24 -5.72 12.50
C PRO A 41 5.71 -6.52 11.29
N ASP A 42 5.64 -5.89 10.13
CA ASP A 42 6.07 -6.48 8.86
C ASP A 42 7.57 -6.28 8.61
N ALA A 43 8.16 -5.27 9.25
CA ALA A 43 9.57 -4.98 9.15
C ALA A 43 10.08 -4.27 10.40
N LYS A 44 11.39 -4.38 10.62
CA LYS A 44 12.09 -3.70 11.70
C LYS A 44 12.94 -2.56 11.16
N VAL A 45 12.99 -1.47 11.92
CA VAL A 45 13.82 -0.31 11.63
C VAL A 45 14.86 -0.13 12.72
N ASP A 46 16.06 0.29 12.34
CA ASP A 46 17.22 0.44 13.23
C ASP A 46 17.40 1.86 13.76
N SER A 47 16.57 2.79 13.32
CA SER A 47 16.65 4.18 13.74
C SER A 47 15.28 4.79 13.96
N LEU A 48 15.24 5.88 14.73
CA LEU A 48 14.02 6.64 15.02
C LEU A 48 13.37 7.13 13.73
N HIS A 49 14.16 7.61 12.78
CA HIS A 49 13.68 8.10 11.49
C HIS A 49 13.94 7.06 10.41
N ALA A 50 12.87 6.45 9.92
CA ALA A 50 12.93 5.46 8.86
C ALA A 50 12.54 6.06 7.51
N ARG A 51 13.08 5.49 6.43
CA ARG A 51 12.77 5.87 5.04
C ARG A 51 12.36 4.64 4.23
N PRO A 52 11.19 4.08 4.51
CA PRO A 52 10.71 2.91 3.79
C PRO A 52 10.36 3.21 2.34
N ARG A 53 10.35 2.15 1.54
CA ARG A 53 9.91 2.18 0.14
C ARG A 53 8.87 1.10 -0.08
N ILE A 54 7.82 1.43 -0.80
CA ILE A 54 6.80 0.47 -1.21
C ILE A 54 6.85 0.34 -2.72
N TYR A 55 6.93 -0.89 -3.20
CA TYR A 55 6.93 -1.19 -4.63
C TYR A 55 5.62 -1.81 -5.05
N PHE A 56 4.98 -1.20 -6.02
CA PHE A 56 3.82 -1.77 -6.71
C PHE A 56 4.34 -2.43 -7.99
N LEU A 57 4.31 -3.77 -8.02
CA LEU A 57 4.91 -4.57 -9.09
C LEU A 57 3.98 -4.68 -10.29
N ARG A 58 3.66 -3.55 -10.88
CA ARG A 58 2.82 -3.43 -12.07
C ARG A 58 3.16 -2.16 -12.85
N ASP A 59 2.80 -2.14 -14.11
CA ASP A 59 3.03 -1.00 -15.01
C ASP A 59 2.02 0.13 -14.79
N GLN A 60 0.85 -0.16 -14.26
CA GLN A 60 -0.19 0.82 -13.98
C GLN A 60 0.22 1.75 -12.84
N ARG A 61 0.02 3.04 -13.06
CA ARG A 61 0.31 4.05 -12.05
C ARG A 61 -0.67 3.95 -10.87
N PRO A 62 -0.19 3.75 -9.64
CA PRO A 62 -1.04 3.85 -8.46
C PRO A 62 -1.35 5.31 -8.15
N ARG A 63 -2.56 5.56 -7.67
CA ARG A 63 -2.95 6.83 -7.08
C ARG A 63 -3.17 6.60 -5.60
N VAL A 64 -2.42 7.29 -4.77
CA VAL A 64 -2.58 7.23 -3.31
C VAL A 64 -3.81 8.03 -2.92
N GLN A 65 -4.84 7.37 -2.44
CA GLN A 65 -6.07 8.00 -1.97
C GLN A 65 -5.95 8.46 -0.53
N SER A 66 -5.31 7.64 0.30
CA SER A 66 -5.08 7.92 1.72
C SER A 66 -3.84 7.18 2.18
N PHE A 67 -3.00 7.85 2.95
CA PHE A 67 -1.86 7.23 3.62
C PHE A 67 -1.72 7.84 5.01
N ARG A 68 -1.99 7.05 6.03
CA ARG A 68 -2.02 7.49 7.42
C ARG A 68 -1.21 6.58 8.31
N ALA A 69 -0.61 7.17 9.33
CA ALA A 69 0.13 6.47 10.36
C ALA A 69 -0.50 6.69 11.74
N TYR A 70 -0.40 5.67 12.57
CA TYR A 70 -0.92 5.65 13.94
C TYR A 70 0.14 5.07 14.86
N SER A 71 0.13 5.50 16.13
CA SER A 71 1.07 5.02 17.14
C SER A 71 0.47 3.94 18.05
N GLU A 72 -0.83 3.72 17.98
CA GLU A 72 -1.55 2.85 18.91
C GLU A 72 -2.58 1.97 18.19
N LEU A 73 -2.76 0.77 18.72
CA LEU A 73 -3.87 -0.12 18.38
C LEU A 73 -4.78 -0.22 19.59
N ASP A 74 -6.08 -0.40 19.36
CA ASP A 74 -7.03 -0.71 20.41
C ASP A 74 -6.96 -2.19 20.81
N GLU A 75 -7.80 -2.61 21.76
CA GLU A 75 -7.85 -3.99 22.24
C GLU A 75 -8.25 -5.01 21.16
N ASN A 76 -8.87 -4.57 20.09
CA ASN A 76 -9.30 -5.40 18.96
C ASN A 76 -8.27 -5.41 17.82
N GLY A 77 -7.15 -4.71 17.97
CA GLY A 77 -6.11 -4.63 16.94
C GLY A 77 -6.38 -3.59 15.84
N TRP A 78 -7.33 -2.68 16.05
CA TRP A 78 -7.60 -1.57 15.13
C TRP A 78 -6.77 -0.35 15.48
N THR A 79 -6.40 0.42 14.48
CA THR A 79 -5.71 1.70 14.70
C THR A 79 -6.61 2.66 15.49
N THR A 80 -6.01 3.33 16.47
CA THR A 80 -6.70 4.28 17.34
C THR A 80 -5.82 5.49 17.62
N GLY A 81 -6.42 6.54 18.15
CA GLY A 81 -5.74 7.80 18.43
C GLY A 81 -5.57 8.69 17.22
N PRO A 82 -4.74 9.75 17.34
CA PRO A 82 -4.52 10.69 16.24
C PRO A 82 -3.86 10.02 15.05
N ALA A 83 -4.40 10.29 13.84
CA ALA A 83 -3.80 9.88 12.58
C ALA A 83 -2.84 10.97 12.09
N GLU A 84 -1.66 10.55 11.64
CA GLU A 84 -0.73 11.41 10.92
C GLU A 84 -0.84 11.11 9.43
N ARG A 85 -1.09 12.14 8.64
CA ARG A 85 -1.06 12.01 7.19
C ARG A 85 0.38 11.86 6.72
N ILE A 86 0.67 10.79 6.00
CA ILE A 86 1.99 10.53 5.45
C ILE A 86 2.10 11.17 4.07
N ARG A 87 3.12 11.96 3.89
CA ARG A 87 3.50 12.49 2.58
C ARG A 87 4.46 11.53 1.93
N ALA A 88 4.15 11.11 0.73
CA ALA A 88 4.93 10.14 0.00
C ALA A 88 5.21 10.64 -1.42
N ARG A 89 6.33 10.18 -1.97
CA ARG A 89 6.76 10.51 -3.32
C ARG A 89 6.73 9.26 -4.19
N LEU A 90 5.98 9.32 -5.28
CA LEU A 90 5.85 8.25 -6.25
C LEU A 90 6.84 8.46 -7.40
N SER A 91 7.54 7.40 -7.81
CA SER A 91 8.42 7.40 -8.95
C SER A 91 8.32 6.11 -9.75
N ARG A 92 8.65 6.19 -11.03
CA ARG A 92 8.66 5.04 -11.95
C ARG A 92 9.91 4.20 -11.72
N VAL A 93 9.75 2.89 -11.86
CA VAL A 93 10.86 1.95 -11.97
C VAL A 93 10.86 1.41 -13.40
N ARG A 94 11.95 1.64 -14.13
CA ARG A 94 12.09 1.22 -15.51
C ARG A 94 13.09 0.07 -15.62
N GLN A 95 12.80 -0.84 -16.53
CA GLN A 95 13.69 -1.90 -16.94
C GLN A 95 13.61 -2.01 -18.46
N ASP A 96 14.75 -1.93 -19.13
CA ASP A 96 14.84 -1.97 -20.61
C ASP A 96 13.94 -0.90 -21.30
N GLY A 97 13.84 0.28 -20.68
CA GLY A 97 13.05 1.40 -21.18
C GLY A 97 11.56 1.35 -20.87
N GLU A 98 11.08 0.26 -20.30
CA GLU A 98 9.66 0.09 -19.95
C GLU A 98 9.41 0.24 -18.44
N VAL A 99 8.24 0.77 -18.07
CA VAL A 99 7.82 0.86 -16.68
C VAL A 99 7.37 -0.52 -16.19
N VAL A 100 8.08 -1.06 -15.23
CA VAL A 100 7.80 -2.40 -14.66
C VAL A 100 7.24 -2.33 -13.25
N ALA A 101 7.42 -1.20 -12.56
CA ALA A 101 6.95 -1.00 -11.20
C ALA A 101 6.84 0.49 -10.88
N TRP A 102 6.23 0.78 -9.75
CA TRP A 102 6.17 2.11 -9.16
C TRP A 102 6.68 2.05 -7.73
N LYS A 103 7.48 3.03 -7.36
CA LYS A 103 8.09 3.13 -6.03
C LYS A 103 7.51 4.31 -5.27
N LEU A 104 6.95 4.04 -4.10
CA LEU A 104 6.45 5.02 -3.16
C LEU A 104 7.46 5.16 -2.01
N ARG A 105 8.07 6.34 -1.87
CA ARG A 105 9.01 6.64 -0.79
C ARG A 105 8.38 7.56 0.22
N PHE A 106 8.60 7.28 1.49
CA PHE A 106 8.13 8.12 2.57
C PHE A 106 9.11 8.13 3.74
N ARG A 107 8.89 9.05 4.66
CA ARG A 107 9.62 9.13 5.92
C ARG A 107 8.65 8.94 7.06
N THR A 108 9.08 8.27 8.08
CA THR A 108 8.29 8.09 9.30
C THR A 108 9.18 8.02 10.52
N GLU A 109 8.64 8.47 11.64
CA GLU A 109 9.27 8.34 12.95
C GLU A 109 8.71 7.09 13.63
N VAL A 110 9.59 6.17 14.04
CA VAL A 110 9.20 4.94 14.72
C VAL A 110 9.87 4.92 16.09
N VAL A 111 9.09 5.22 17.13
CA VAL A 111 9.58 5.20 18.52
C VAL A 111 9.70 3.74 18.97
N ASP A 112 8.60 3.02 19.04
CA ASP A 112 8.54 1.58 19.32
C ASP A 112 7.90 0.83 18.17
N GLU A 113 6.65 1.17 17.86
CA GLU A 113 5.86 0.62 16.76
C GLU A 113 5.12 1.74 16.04
N ARG A 114 4.86 1.52 14.77
CA ARG A 114 4.08 2.43 13.94
C ARG A 114 3.20 1.63 12.99
N TYR A 115 1.96 2.03 12.87
CA TYR A 115 0.93 1.31 12.13
C TYR A 115 0.42 2.17 10.97
N PHE A 116 0.24 1.57 9.81
CA PHE A 116 -0.06 2.30 8.58
C PHE A 116 -1.29 1.76 7.88
N ASP A 117 -2.11 2.68 7.39
CA ASP A 117 -3.19 2.42 6.45
C ASP A 117 -2.89 3.11 5.12
N LEU A 118 -2.88 2.35 4.06
CA LEU A 118 -2.63 2.83 2.70
C LEU A 118 -3.74 2.38 1.76
N ASP A 119 -4.45 3.34 1.20
CA ASP A 119 -5.48 3.11 0.19
C ASP A 119 -4.99 3.64 -1.15
N VAL A 120 -5.02 2.79 -2.17
CA VAL A 120 -4.60 3.13 -3.52
C VAL A 120 -5.64 2.74 -4.55
N SER A 121 -5.70 3.50 -5.63
CA SER A 121 -6.43 3.14 -6.83
C SER A 121 -5.47 3.04 -8.01
N PHE A 122 -5.84 2.22 -8.99
CA PHE A 122 -5.07 2.05 -10.23
C PHE A 122 -5.92 2.49 -11.41
N GLU A 123 -5.29 3.10 -12.42
CA GLU A 123 -5.97 3.50 -13.63
C GLU A 123 -6.60 2.30 -14.35
N LYS A 124 -7.72 2.54 -14.97
CA LYS A 124 -8.47 1.54 -15.72
C LYS A 124 -7.66 0.93 -16.84
N LEU A 125 -7.70 -0.39 -16.91
CA LEU A 125 -7.30 -1.14 -18.08
C LEU A 125 -8.39 -1.10 -19.17
N ASP A 126 -9.66 -1.08 -18.78
CA ASP A 126 -10.78 -1.04 -19.69
C ASP A 126 -11.77 0.06 -19.29
N ARG A 127 -11.82 1.11 -20.10
CA ARG A 127 -12.71 2.26 -19.90
C ARG A 127 -14.20 1.91 -20.00
N ARG A 128 -14.55 0.79 -20.62
CA ARG A 128 -15.94 0.34 -20.77
C ARG A 128 -16.54 -0.18 -19.47
N CYS A 129 -15.73 -0.62 -18.55
CA CYS A 129 -16.19 -1.25 -17.32
C CYS A 129 -16.38 -0.31 -16.13
N GLY A 130 -16.25 0.97 -16.32
CA GLY A 130 -16.62 1.98 -15.33
C GLY A 130 -15.65 2.12 -14.16
N ASP A 131 -15.29 1.07 -13.47
CA ASP A 131 -14.56 1.13 -12.20
C ASP A 131 -13.06 0.89 -12.33
N ASN A 132 -12.30 1.56 -11.45
CA ASN A 132 -10.87 1.36 -11.31
C ASN A 132 -10.61 0.19 -10.35
N GLY A 133 -9.40 -0.35 -10.42
CA GLY A 133 -8.92 -1.21 -9.33
C GLY A 133 -8.60 -0.38 -8.10
N GLU A 134 -9.04 -0.84 -6.94
CA GLU A 134 -8.74 -0.25 -5.64
C GLU A 134 -8.21 -1.31 -4.70
N ALA A 135 -7.25 -0.94 -3.85
CA ALA A 135 -6.72 -1.84 -2.84
C ALA A 135 -6.36 -1.09 -1.57
N SER A 136 -6.61 -1.72 -0.44
CA SER A 136 -6.26 -1.21 0.89
C SER A 136 -5.23 -2.12 1.53
N TYR A 137 -4.20 -1.52 2.08
CA TYR A 137 -3.10 -2.21 2.75
C TYR A 137 -2.96 -1.72 4.18
N ALA A 138 -2.66 -2.64 5.07
CA ALA A 138 -2.32 -2.35 6.46
C ALA A 138 -0.99 -3.01 6.79
N PHE A 139 -0.11 -2.29 7.43
CA PHE A 139 1.20 -2.82 7.82
C PHE A 139 1.73 -2.11 9.06
N GLY A 140 2.72 -2.73 9.69
CA GLY A 140 3.39 -2.19 10.86
C GLY A 140 4.90 -2.15 10.70
N LEU A 141 5.52 -1.18 11.36
CA LEU A 141 6.97 -1.10 11.55
C LEU A 141 7.28 -1.15 13.03
N GLU A 142 8.30 -1.90 13.40
CA GLU A 142 8.79 -2.02 14.75
C GLU A 142 10.24 -1.54 14.81
N ARG A 143 10.58 -0.82 15.86
CA ARG A 143 11.97 -0.43 16.10
C ARG A 143 12.72 -1.56 16.81
N GLU A 144 13.90 -1.82 16.31
CA GLU A 144 14.83 -2.77 16.97
C GLU A 144 15.28 -2.31 18.35
#